data_a78a8816f7a497863414ab6c26334cf6
#
_entry.id   a78a8816f7a497863414ab6c26334cf6
#
_cell.length_a   1.000
_cell.length_b   1.000
_cell.length_c   1.000
_cell.angle_alpha   90.00
_cell.angle_beta   90.00
_cell.angle_gamma   90.00
#
_symmetry.space_group_name_H-M   'P 1'
#
loop_
_entity.id
_entity.type
_entity.pdbx_description
1 polymer ?
#
loop_
_entity_poly.entity_id
_entity_poly.type
_entity_poly.pdbx_seq_one_letter_code
_entity_poly.pdbx_strand_id
1 'polypeptide(L)' 'MKKSLEALFNELIEQQEKKLLKHASAIIPNVTTDDILQPNDYPELENHPFFRYEEGQLKGLHAAKMAVMAWEKEVL' A
#
# COMPACT_ATOMS: atom_id res chain seq x y z
N MET A 1 1.42 23.48 -12.54
CA MET A 1 2.47 23.24 -11.52
C MET A 1 2.86 21.79 -11.48
N LYS A 2 4.15 21.53 -11.36
CA LYS A 2 4.62 20.15 -11.25
C LYS A 2 4.35 19.62 -9.86
N LYS A 3 3.86 18.40 -9.81
CA LYS A 3 3.69 17.66 -8.58
C LYS A 3 5.06 17.22 -8.07
N SER A 4 5.27 17.27 -6.75
CA SER A 4 6.50 16.74 -6.17
C SER A 4 6.53 15.22 -6.26
N LEU A 5 7.72 14.62 -6.17
CA LEU A 5 7.84 13.17 -6.14
C LEU A 5 7.11 12.59 -4.93
N GLU A 6 7.20 13.27 -3.79
CA GLU A 6 6.47 12.82 -2.59
C GLU A 6 4.96 12.76 -2.84
N ALA A 7 4.41 13.82 -3.45
CA ALA A 7 2.98 13.86 -3.75
C ALA A 7 2.58 12.75 -4.73
N LEU A 8 3.43 12.49 -5.73
CA LEU A 8 3.16 11.41 -6.68
C LEU A 8 3.13 10.06 -5.96
N PHE A 9 4.12 9.78 -5.11
CA PHE A 9 4.14 8.52 -4.36
C PHE A 9 2.94 8.40 -3.42
N ASN A 10 2.55 9.50 -2.78
CA ASN A 10 1.38 9.48 -1.90
C ASN A 10 0.11 9.13 -2.67
N GLU A 11 -0.04 9.63 -3.89
CA GLU A 11 -1.18 9.27 -4.74
C GLU A 11 -1.15 7.78 -5.13
N LEU A 12 0.02 7.28 -5.52
CA LEU A 12 0.16 5.87 -5.90
C LEU A 12 -0.15 4.96 -4.71
N ILE A 13 0.33 5.33 -3.53
CA ILE A 13 0.09 4.58 -2.30
C ILE A 13 -1.40 4.58 -1.97
N GLU A 14 -2.05 5.76 -2.05
CA GLU A 14 -3.48 5.86 -1.78
C GLU A 14 -4.31 5.00 -2.73
N GLN A 15 -3.98 5.03 -4.03
CA GLN A 15 -4.67 4.20 -5.01
C GLN A 15 -4.48 2.71 -4.72
N GLN A 16 -3.28 2.32 -4.33
CA GLN A 16 -2.99 0.92 -4.01
C GLN A 16 -3.69 0.48 -2.72
N GLU A 17 -3.79 1.37 -1.73
CA GLU A 17 -4.53 1.07 -0.51
C GLU A 17 -6.02 0.85 -0.79
N LYS A 18 -6.60 1.69 -1.65
CA LYS A 18 -8.00 1.53 -2.04
C LYS A 18 -8.23 0.22 -2.77
N LYS A 19 -7.31 -0.15 -3.65
CA LYS A 19 -7.38 -1.41 -4.38
C LYS A 19 -7.28 -2.60 -3.44
N LEU A 20 -6.36 -2.52 -2.48
CA LEU A 20 -6.17 -3.57 -1.49
C LEU A 20 -7.43 -3.73 -0.63
N LEU A 21 -8.01 -2.62 -0.18
CA LEU A 21 -9.24 -2.65 0.61
C LEU A 21 -10.39 -3.26 -0.18
N LYS A 22 -10.49 -2.94 -1.47
CA LYS A 22 -11.52 -3.51 -2.33
C LYS A 22 -11.39 -5.03 -2.41
N HIS A 23 -10.17 -5.53 -2.59
CA HIS A 23 -9.92 -6.97 -2.63
C HIS A 23 -10.25 -7.62 -1.29
N ALA A 24 -9.82 -7.00 -0.20
CA ALA A 24 -10.09 -7.52 1.14
C ALA A 24 -11.58 -7.55 1.45
N SER A 25 -12.32 -6.53 1.02
CA SER A 25 -13.76 -6.44 1.26
C SER A 25 -14.54 -7.54 0.53
N ALA A 26 -14.00 -8.04 -0.58
CA ALA A 26 -14.62 -9.16 -1.30
C ALA A 26 -14.42 -10.48 -0.55
N ILE A 27 -13.42 -10.56 0.32
CA ILE A 27 -13.08 -11.76 1.08
C ILE A 27 -13.73 -11.71 2.47
N ILE A 28 -13.59 -10.55 3.14
CA ILE A 28 -14.10 -10.34 4.50
C ILE A 28 -14.99 -9.11 4.51
N PRO A 29 -16.31 -9.27 4.67
CA PRO A 29 -17.22 -8.12 4.75
C PRO A 29 -16.86 -7.21 5.93
N ASN A 30 -17.04 -5.90 5.73
CA ASN A 30 -16.84 -4.87 6.75
C ASN A 30 -15.37 -4.71 7.22
N VAL A 31 -14.42 -5.21 6.44
CA VAL A 31 -13.01 -5.00 6.73
C VAL A 31 -12.68 -3.52 6.53
N THR A 32 -11.80 -2.98 7.38
CA THR A 32 -11.39 -1.57 7.33
C THR A 32 -9.95 -1.43 6.84
N THR A 33 -9.53 -0.18 6.58
CA THR A 33 -8.16 0.10 6.19
C THR A 33 -7.17 -0.36 7.27
N ASP A 34 -7.52 -0.18 8.55
CA ASP A 34 -6.66 -0.63 9.64
C ASP A 34 -6.50 -2.15 9.63
N ASP A 35 -7.57 -2.86 9.29
CA ASP A 35 -7.53 -4.32 9.23
C ASP A 35 -6.58 -4.82 8.14
N ILE A 36 -6.54 -4.15 6.98
CA ILE A 36 -5.66 -4.59 5.89
C ILE A 36 -4.19 -4.30 6.17
N LEU A 37 -3.89 -3.39 7.09
CA LEU A 37 -2.53 -3.13 7.53
C LEU A 37 -2.02 -4.19 8.50
N GLN A 38 -2.92 -4.98 9.08
CA GLN A 38 -2.59 -6.07 9.99
C GLN A 38 -3.29 -7.35 9.56
N PRO A 39 -2.96 -7.89 8.38
CA PRO A 39 -3.65 -9.05 7.83
C PRO A 39 -3.46 -10.33 8.63
N ASN A 40 -2.50 -10.35 9.55
CA ASN A 40 -2.24 -11.52 10.39
C ASN A 40 -3.43 -11.86 11.29
N ASP A 41 -4.30 -10.90 11.55
CA ASP A 41 -5.52 -11.12 12.33
C ASP A 41 -6.59 -11.85 11.53
N TYR A 42 -6.40 -11.99 10.22
CA TYR A 42 -7.37 -12.58 9.30
C TYR A 42 -6.68 -13.64 8.45
N PRO A 43 -6.74 -14.92 8.86
CA PRO A 43 -6.11 -15.99 8.07
C PRO A 43 -6.57 -16.03 6.61
N GLU A 44 -7.81 -15.63 6.34
CA GLU A 44 -8.36 -15.59 4.99
C GLU A 44 -7.61 -14.61 4.10
N LEU A 45 -7.14 -13.51 4.67
CA LEU A 45 -6.33 -12.53 3.93
C LEU A 45 -4.87 -12.97 3.87
N GLU A 46 -4.34 -13.42 4.99
CA GLU A 46 -2.93 -13.82 5.09
C GLU A 46 -2.57 -14.89 4.09
N ASN A 47 -3.49 -15.81 3.84
CA ASN A 47 -3.26 -16.95 2.94
C ASN A 47 -3.83 -16.75 1.54
N HIS A 48 -4.35 -15.57 1.21
CA HIS A 48 -4.96 -15.31 -0.08
C HIS A 48 -3.93 -14.78 -1.07
N PRO A 49 -3.64 -15.50 -2.18
CA PRO A 49 -2.57 -15.12 -3.09
C PRO A 49 -2.73 -13.72 -3.70
N PHE A 50 -3.93 -13.35 -4.13
CA PHE A 50 -4.16 -12.04 -4.73
C PHE A 50 -4.01 -10.92 -3.71
N PHE A 51 -4.48 -11.14 -2.49
CA PHE A 51 -4.33 -10.14 -1.44
C PHE A 51 -2.85 -9.94 -1.12
N ARG A 52 -2.09 -11.03 -0.97
CA ARG A 52 -0.66 -10.94 -0.66
C ARG A 52 0.11 -10.25 -1.79
N TYR A 53 -0.26 -10.50 -3.03
CA TYR A 53 0.38 -9.83 -4.17
C TYR A 53 0.14 -8.31 -4.12
N GLU A 54 -1.10 -7.89 -3.92
CA GLU A 54 -1.44 -6.47 -3.84
C GLU A 54 -0.80 -5.81 -2.62
N GLU A 55 -0.75 -6.52 -1.51
CA GLU A 55 -0.07 -6.05 -0.31
C GLU A 55 1.42 -5.83 -0.57
N GLY A 56 2.04 -6.75 -1.30
CA GLY A 56 3.44 -6.63 -1.69
C GLY A 56 3.70 -5.40 -2.54
N GLN A 57 2.79 -5.07 -3.45
CA GLN A 57 2.91 -3.85 -4.25
C GLN A 57 2.84 -2.60 -3.39
N LEU A 58 1.95 -2.58 -2.39
CA LEU A 58 1.86 -1.46 -1.46
C LEU A 58 3.16 -1.28 -0.69
N LYS A 59 3.71 -2.38 -0.19
CA LYS A 59 4.98 -2.34 0.55
C LYS A 59 6.12 -1.87 -0.35
N GLY A 60 6.11 -2.28 -1.62
CA GLY A 60 7.10 -1.83 -2.59
C GLY A 60 7.02 -0.33 -2.85
N LEU A 61 5.81 0.22 -2.94
CA LEU A 61 5.62 1.65 -3.12
C LEU A 61 6.14 2.44 -1.91
N HIS A 62 5.89 1.97 -0.70
CA HIS A 62 6.42 2.60 0.50
C HIS A 62 7.94 2.56 0.52
N ALA A 63 8.54 1.43 0.18
CA ALA A 63 9.98 1.29 0.14
C ALA A 63 10.61 2.23 -0.90
N ALA A 64 9.99 2.31 -2.08
CA ALA A 64 10.47 3.19 -3.14
C ALA A 64 10.36 4.67 -2.73
N LYS A 65 9.25 5.04 -2.09
CA LYS A 65 9.08 6.41 -1.59
C LYS A 65 10.18 6.77 -0.62
N MET A 66 10.45 5.89 0.34
CA MET A 66 11.49 6.15 1.33
C MET A 66 12.86 6.28 0.70
N ALA A 67 13.16 5.44 -0.29
CA ALA A 67 14.43 5.49 -0.99
C ALA A 67 14.60 6.81 -1.76
N VAL A 68 13.54 7.27 -2.43
CA VAL A 68 13.56 8.52 -3.17
C VAL A 68 13.72 9.71 -2.21
N MET A 69 13.00 9.71 -1.10
CA MET A 69 13.10 10.79 -0.11
C MET A 69 14.51 10.87 0.46
N ALA A 70 15.12 9.73 0.77
CA ALA A 70 16.49 9.69 1.26
C ALA A 70 17.47 10.21 0.22
N TRP A 71 17.29 9.79 -1.04
CA TRP A 71 18.13 10.26 -2.14
C TRP A 71 18.03 11.77 -2.33
N GLU A 72 16.83 12.32 -2.26
CA GLU A 72 16.63 13.76 -2.40
C GLU A 72 17.35 14.54 -1.30
N LYS A 73 17.36 14.01 -0.08
CA LYS A 73 18.08 14.65 1.03
C LYS A 73 19.58 14.70 0.78
N GLU A 74 20.13 13.68 0.12
CA GLU A 74 21.57 13.63 -0.16
C GLU A 74 21.99 14.57 -1.28
N VAL A 75 21.13 14.77 -2.27
CA VAL A 75 21.50 15.56 -3.45
C VAL A 75 20.99 16.99 -3.42
N LEU A 76 20.10 17.31 -2.52
CA LEU A 76 19.57 18.66 -2.35
C LEU A 76 20.09 19.30 -1.07
#